data_40e3db1ec2f00f721989fc1fce644ae8
#
_entry.id   40e3db1ec2f00f721989fc1fce644ae8
#
_cell.length_a   1.000
_cell.length_b   1.000
_cell.length_c   1.000
_cell.angle_alpha   90.00
_cell.angle_beta   90.00
_cell.angle_gamma   90.00
#
_symmetry.space_group_name_H-M   'P 1'
#
loop_
_entity.id
_entity.type
_entity.pdbx_description
1 polymer ?
#
loop_
_entity_poly.entity_id
_entity_poly.type
_entity_poly.pdbx_seq_one_letter_code
_entity_poly.pdbx_strand_id
1 'polypeptide(L)'
;KVEFSKADPEAGKAALGALERAIEEYKEGLIDVIVTAPINKHTIQSETFAFPGHTEYIEERLGNGAKSLMILMKDDFRVALVTGHIPVSQIASTITKELIEEKLAIFNQSLKQDFAIDAPRIAVLSLNPHAGDEGLLGKEEEEIIIPALKEMSARGILCYGPYPADGFMGSGNFTHFDGVLAMYHDQGLAPFKALAMDEGVNYTAGLPVIRTSPAHGTAYDIAGKGLASEDSFRQAIYVAIDVFRNRLRDKAAHANPLRKQYYEKRDDSDKLKLDSVEEDL
;
A
#
# COMPACT_ATOMS: atom_id res chain seq x y z
N LYS A 1 -28.91 -15.78 19.33
CA LYS A 1 -28.37 -15.36 20.64
C LYS A 1 -26.88 -15.23 20.49
N VAL A 2 -26.31 -14.03 20.70
CA VAL A 2 -24.85 -13.80 20.60
C VAL A 2 -24.18 -14.32 21.86
N GLU A 3 -23.14 -15.15 21.73
CA GLU A 3 -22.30 -15.59 22.82
C GLU A 3 -20.90 -14.98 22.64
N PHE A 4 -20.43 -14.26 23.64
CA PHE A 4 -19.10 -13.68 23.62
C PHE A 4 -18.00 -14.75 23.65
N SER A 5 -16.83 -14.43 23.08
CA SER A 5 -15.63 -15.28 23.10
C SER A 5 -15.77 -16.63 22.37
N LYS A 6 -16.80 -16.80 21.53
CA LYS A 6 -17.00 -18.01 20.73
C LYS A 6 -17.03 -17.69 19.23
N ALA A 7 -16.35 -18.51 18.46
CA ALA A 7 -16.50 -18.54 17.01
C ALA A 7 -17.84 -19.23 16.68
N ASP A 8 -18.77 -18.49 16.08
CA ASP A 8 -20.13 -18.94 15.77
C ASP A 8 -20.39 -18.76 14.26
N PRO A 9 -20.86 -19.79 13.54
CA PRO A 9 -21.26 -19.67 12.14
C PRO A 9 -22.34 -18.61 11.87
N GLU A 10 -23.30 -18.42 12.80
CA GLU A 10 -24.32 -17.38 12.67
C GLU A 10 -23.71 -15.96 12.75
N ALA A 11 -22.68 -15.77 13.59
CA ALA A 11 -21.94 -14.51 13.62
C ALA A 11 -21.16 -14.28 12.32
N GLY A 12 -20.59 -15.33 11.73
CA GLY A 12 -19.94 -15.28 10.41
C GLY A 12 -20.92 -14.87 9.30
N LYS A 13 -22.11 -15.46 9.29
CA LYS A 13 -23.18 -15.11 8.35
C LYS A 13 -23.65 -13.66 8.51
N ALA A 14 -23.80 -13.20 9.74
CA ALA A 14 -24.17 -11.81 10.01
C ALA A 14 -23.08 -10.83 9.56
N ALA A 15 -21.80 -11.17 9.76
CA ALA A 15 -20.68 -10.36 9.30
C ALA A 15 -20.64 -10.28 7.77
N LEU A 16 -20.89 -11.39 7.06
CA LEU A 16 -21.01 -11.39 5.59
C LEU A 16 -22.18 -10.53 5.13
N GLY A 17 -23.35 -10.67 5.73
CA GLY A 17 -24.53 -9.86 5.38
C GLY A 17 -24.30 -8.36 5.57
N ALA A 18 -23.59 -7.97 6.64
CA ALA A 18 -23.20 -6.57 6.85
C ALA A 18 -22.21 -6.06 5.77
N LEU A 19 -21.24 -6.89 5.37
CA LEU A 19 -20.29 -6.55 4.32
C LEU A 19 -21.00 -6.42 2.96
N GLU A 20 -21.87 -7.37 2.61
CA GLU A 20 -22.64 -7.32 1.37
C GLU A 20 -23.52 -6.08 1.30
N ARG A 21 -24.19 -5.73 2.40
CA ARG A 21 -25.01 -4.51 2.47
C ARG A 21 -24.17 -3.24 2.25
N ALA A 22 -22.98 -3.16 2.85
CA ALA A 22 -22.07 -2.03 2.64
C ALA A 22 -21.62 -1.94 1.18
N ILE A 23 -21.35 -3.08 0.52
CA ILE A 23 -20.99 -3.12 -0.91
C ILE A 23 -22.16 -2.65 -1.79
N GLU A 24 -23.38 -3.04 -1.49
CA GLU A 24 -24.57 -2.59 -2.23
C GLU A 24 -24.77 -1.09 -2.08
N GLU A 25 -24.73 -0.55 -0.86
CA GLU A 25 -24.86 0.89 -0.60
C GLU A 25 -23.74 1.71 -1.25
N TYR A 26 -22.52 1.17 -1.31
CA TYR A 26 -21.45 1.81 -2.05
C TYR A 26 -21.75 1.85 -3.56
N LYS A 27 -22.25 0.78 -4.15
CA LYS A 27 -22.64 0.73 -5.59
C LYS A 27 -23.80 1.68 -5.92
N GLU A 28 -24.71 1.88 -4.96
CA GLU A 28 -25.82 2.83 -5.09
C GLU A 28 -25.40 4.29 -4.84
N GLY A 29 -24.15 4.54 -4.42
CA GLY A 29 -23.63 5.88 -4.12
C GLY A 29 -24.19 6.48 -2.82
N LEU A 30 -24.68 5.65 -1.92
CA LEU A 30 -25.21 6.07 -0.61
C LEU A 30 -24.11 6.25 0.43
N ILE A 31 -22.96 5.59 0.23
CA ILE A 31 -21.77 5.72 1.06
C ILE A 31 -20.52 5.93 0.18
N ASP A 32 -19.53 6.62 0.71
CA ASP A 32 -18.29 6.97 -0.01
C ASP A 32 -17.11 6.08 0.36
N VAL A 33 -17.10 5.51 1.57
CA VAL A 33 -16.00 4.72 2.12
C VAL A 33 -16.52 3.54 2.93
N ILE A 34 -15.71 2.49 3.06
CA ILE A 34 -16.02 1.32 3.88
C ILE A 34 -14.96 1.16 4.96
N VAL A 35 -15.38 1.19 6.23
CA VAL A 35 -14.52 0.87 7.37
C VAL A 35 -15.00 -0.45 7.96
N THR A 36 -14.16 -1.49 7.93
CA THR A 36 -14.56 -2.82 8.40
C THR A 36 -13.98 -3.14 9.78
N ALA A 37 -14.79 -3.74 10.63
CA ALA A 37 -14.30 -4.42 11.83
C ALA A 37 -13.62 -5.76 11.45
N PRO A 38 -12.78 -6.35 12.32
CA PRO A 38 -12.19 -7.66 12.08
C PRO A 38 -13.23 -8.76 11.93
N ILE A 39 -12.96 -9.74 11.05
CA ILE A 39 -13.79 -10.93 10.88
C ILE A 39 -13.04 -12.20 11.31
N ASN A 40 -13.79 -13.19 11.72
CA ASN A 40 -13.26 -14.54 11.85
C ASN A 40 -13.26 -15.22 10.48
N LYS A 41 -12.06 -15.40 9.91
CA LYS A 41 -11.86 -15.94 8.57
C LYS A 41 -12.38 -17.37 8.40
N HIS A 42 -12.54 -18.13 9.49
CA HIS A 42 -13.07 -19.49 9.44
C HIS A 42 -14.60 -19.50 9.41
N THR A 43 -15.24 -18.72 10.30
CA THR A 43 -16.72 -18.75 10.43
C THR A 43 -17.45 -17.99 9.33
N ILE A 44 -16.78 -17.08 8.60
CA ILE A 44 -17.38 -16.36 7.47
C ILE A 44 -17.39 -17.17 6.17
N GLN A 45 -16.57 -18.25 6.08
CA GLN A 45 -16.55 -19.10 4.88
C GLN A 45 -17.93 -19.68 4.57
N SER A 46 -18.34 -19.57 3.33
CA SER A 46 -19.63 -20.05 2.82
C SER A 46 -19.53 -20.33 1.33
N GLU A 47 -20.57 -20.84 0.71
CA GLU A 47 -20.65 -21.00 -0.75
C GLU A 47 -20.50 -19.67 -1.50
N THR A 48 -20.91 -18.56 -0.89
CA THR A 48 -20.84 -17.20 -1.46
C THR A 48 -19.60 -16.41 -1.03
N PHE A 49 -18.84 -16.91 -0.05
CA PHE A 49 -17.61 -16.29 0.45
C PHE A 49 -16.50 -17.33 0.58
N ALA A 50 -15.81 -17.59 -0.52
CA ALA A 50 -14.65 -18.48 -0.60
C ALA A 50 -13.35 -17.67 -0.79
N PHE A 51 -13.11 -16.68 0.08
CA PHE A 51 -12.00 -15.75 0.00
C PHE A 51 -11.13 -15.79 1.27
N PRO A 52 -9.82 -15.48 1.17
CA PRO A 52 -8.92 -15.41 2.33
C PRO A 52 -9.30 -14.30 3.35
N GLY A 53 -9.99 -13.26 2.88
CA GLY A 53 -10.41 -12.16 3.73
C GLY A 53 -11.20 -11.07 3.00
N HIS A 54 -11.39 -9.93 3.69
CA HIS A 54 -12.11 -8.78 3.14
C HIS A 54 -11.49 -8.21 1.87
N THR A 55 -10.15 -8.15 1.80
CA THR A 55 -9.44 -7.48 0.72
C THR A 55 -9.73 -8.14 -0.62
N GLU A 56 -9.57 -9.46 -0.68
CA GLU A 56 -9.79 -10.25 -1.89
C GLU A 56 -11.27 -10.23 -2.30
N TYR A 57 -12.19 -10.29 -1.32
CA TYR A 57 -13.62 -10.20 -1.57
C TYR A 57 -14.03 -8.83 -2.13
N ILE A 58 -13.52 -7.75 -1.55
CA ILE A 58 -13.80 -6.38 -2.01
C ILE A 58 -13.14 -6.12 -3.37
N GLU A 59 -11.94 -6.63 -3.61
CA GLU A 59 -11.28 -6.57 -4.93
C GLU A 59 -12.15 -7.21 -6.01
N GLU A 60 -12.68 -8.41 -5.76
CA GLU A 60 -13.56 -9.10 -6.72
C GLU A 60 -14.87 -8.33 -6.97
N ARG A 61 -15.49 -7.78 -5.91
CA ARG A 61 -16.82 -7.16 -5.99
C ARG A 61 -16.81 -5.69 -6.45
N LEU A 62 -15.75 -4.94 -6.16
CA LEU A 62 -15.65 -3.49 -6.37
C LEU A 62 -14.37 -3.04 -7.12
N GLY A 63 -13.45 -3.97 -7.38
CA GLY A 63 -12.15 -3.63 -7.99
C GLY A 63 -12.23 -3.25 -9.47
N ASN A 64 -13.24 -3.72 -10.20
CA ASN A 64 -13.38 -3.48 -11.64
C ASN A 64 -12.12 -3.88 -12.43
N GLY A 65 -11.44 -4.96 -12.02
CA GLY A 65 -10.19 -5.43 -12.62
C GLY A 65 -8.92 -4.79 -12.05
N ALA A 66 -9.04 -3.81 -11.17
CA ALA A 66 -7.90 -3.25 -10.44
C ALA A 66 -7.35 -4.26 -9.42
N LYS A 67 -6.05 -4.15 -9.12
CA LYS A 67 -5.36 -4.98 -8.14
C LYS A 67 -5.16 -4.23 -6.84
N SER A 68 -5.41 -4.92 -5.74
CA SER A 68 -5.23 -4.37 -4.40
C SER A 68 -3.78 -4.49 -3.91
N LEU A 69 -3.44 -3.57 -3.01
CA LEU A 69 -2.21 -3.62 -2.23
C LEU A 69 -2.56 -3.35 -0.77
N MET A 70 -2.20 -4.26 0.11
CA MET A 70 -2.34 -4.06 1.54
C MET A 70 -1.23 -3.13 2.05
N ILE A 71 -1.63 -2.04 2.70
CA ILE A 71 -0.73 -1.11 3.39
C ILE A 71 -1.10 -1.11 4.87
N LEU A 72 -0.17 -1.48 5.74
CA LEU A 72 -0.27 -1.20 7.17
C LEU A 72 0.36 0.15 7.46
N MET A 73 -0.33 0.97 8.24
CA MET A 73 0.15 2.32 8.52
C MET A 73 -0.15 2.77 9.95
N LYS A 74 0.73 3.60 10.47
CA LYS A 74 0.56 4.44 11.63
C LYS A 74 1.30 5.75 11.35
N ASP A 75 0.59 6.87 11.36
CA ASP A 75 1.14 8.16 10.95
C ASP A 75 1.87 8.09 9.61
N ASP A 76 3.15 8.44 9.58
CA ASP A 76 4.00 8.40 8.38
C ASP A 76 4.70 7.06 8.15
N PHE A 77 4.58 6.12 9.07
CA PHE A 77 5.14 4.77 8.91
C PHE A 77 4.16 3.89 8.14
N ARG A 78 4.44 3.62 6.87
CA ARG A 78 3.61 2.84 5.94
C ARG A 78 4.38 1.66 5.42
N VAL A 79 3.83 0.46 5.57
CA VAL A 79 4.44 -0.80 5.10
C VAL A 79 3.50 -1.52 4.17
N ALA A 80 3.94 -1.76 2.94
CA ALA A 80 3.25 -2.56 1.94
C ALA A 80 3.97 -3.89 1.70
N LEU A 81 3.27 -4.86 1.12
CA LEU A 81 3.79 -6.22 0.92
C LEU A 81 3.75 -6.61 -0.56
N VAL A 82 4.82 -7.23 -1.06
CA VAL A 82 4.83 -7.87 -2.38
C VAL A 82 3.99 -9.14 -2.34
N THR A 83 4.24 -10.02 -1.35
CA THR A 83 3.45 -11.23 -1.12
C THR A 83 2.78 -11.17 0.25
N GLY A 84 1.50 -11.59 0.31
CA GLY A 84 0.70 -11.60 1.53
C GLY A 84 0.57 -12.99 2.15
N HIS A 85 -0.64 -13.56 2.13
CA HIS A 85 -1.00 -14.80 2.81
C HIS A 85 -0.63 -16.05 1.98
N ILE A 86 0.66 -16.29 1.77
CA ILE A 86 1.17 -17.51 1.13
C ILE A 86 2.13 -18.26 2.08
N PRO A 87 2.29 -19.58 1.93
CA PRO A 87 3.27 -20.33 2.69
C PRO A 87 4.71 -19.82 2.47
N VAL A 88 5.53 -19.83 3.52
CA VAL A 88 6.94 -19.39 3.44
C VAL A 88 7.70 -20.10 2.32
N SER A 89 7.43 -21.40 2.11
CA SER A 89 8.06 -22.20 1.05
C SER A 89 7.75 -21.74 -0.38
N GLN A 90 6.75 -20.88 -0.57
CA GLN A 90 6.35 -20.35 -1.87
C GLN A 90 6.83 -18.92 -2.12
N ILE A 91 7.41 -18.24 -1.12
CA ILE A 91 7.76 -16.82 -1.22
C ILE A 91 8.73 -16.58 -2.37
N ALA A 92 9.89 -17.24 -2.36
CA ALA A 92 10.93 -17.02 -3.36
C ALA A 92 10.44 -17.31 -4.80
N SER A 93 9.64 -18.35 -4.98
CA SER A 93 9.08 -18.71 -6.30
C SER A 93 7.95 -17.78 -6.77
N THR A 94 7.30 -17.06 -5.84
CA THR A 94 6.22 -16.12 -6.16
C THR A 94 6.76 -14.74 -6.50
N ILE A 95 7.89 -14.34 -5.94
CA ILE A 95 8.49 -13.05 -6.19
C ILE A 95 9.07 -13.02 -7.60
N THR A 96 8.49 -12.18 -8.46
CA THR A 96 8.96 -11.90 -9.80
C THR A 96 9.20 -10.41 -10.01
N LYS A 97 9.95 -10.07 -11.03
CA LYS A 97 10.19 -8.66 -11.41
C LYS A 97 8.86 -7.94 -11.65
N GLU A 98 7.96 -8.55 -12.40
CA GLU A 98 6.66 -7.98 -12.77
C GLU A 98 5.77 -7.76 -11.55
N LEU A 99 5.78 -8.69 -10.59
CA LEU A 99 5.01 -8.53 -9.36
C LEU A 99 5.53 -7.36 -8.51
N ILE A 100 6.84 -7.21 -8.38
CA ILE A 100 7.46 -6.08 -7.68
C ILE A 100 7.10 -4.77 -8.36
N GLU A 101 7.19 -4.70 -9.69
CA GLU A 101 6.85 -3.52 -10.49
C GLU A 101 5.37 -3.15 -10.31
N GLU A 102 4.46 -4.15 -10.36
CA GLU A 102 3.03 -3.94 -10.09
C GLU A 102 2.80 -3.33 -8.70
N LYS A 103 3.37 -3.93 -7.66
CA LYS A 103 3.19 -3.47 -6.28
C LYS A 103 3.81 -2.09 -6.05
N LEU A 104 4.98 -1.80 -6.63
CA LEU A 104 5.59 -0.46 -6.60
C LEU A 104 4.73 0.59 -7.30
N ALA A 105 4.16 0.26 -8.45
CA ALA A 105 3.28 1.18 -9.18
C ALA A 105 2.03 1.53 -8.37
N ILE A 106 1.35 0.52 -7.80
CA ILE A 106 0.17 0.73 -6.95
C ILE A 106 0.55 1.53 -5.70
N PHE A 107 1.66 1.19 -5.05
CA PHE A 107 2.11 1.87 -3.84
C PHE A 107 2.44 3.34 -4.11
N ASN A 108 3.23 3.62 -5.15
CA ASN A 108 3.56 4.99 -5.54
C ASN A 108 2.32 5.81 -5.89
N GLN A 109 1.37 5.23 -6.63
CA GLN A 109 0.12 5.91 -6.96
C GLN A 109 -0.71 6.22 -5.71
N SER A 110 -0.81 5.27 -4.80
CA SER A 110 -1.52 5.45 -3.53
C SER A 110 -0.86 6.52 -2.65
N LEU A 111 0.48 6.51 -2.53
CA LEU A 111 1.19 7.54 -1.77
C LEU A 111 0.92 8.95 -2.33
N LYS A 112 0.80 9.10 -3.65
CA LYS A 112 0.47 10.37 -4.29
C LYS A 112 -0.99 10.77 -4.10
N GLN A 113 -1.90 9.88 -4.47
CA GLN A 113 -3.31 10.18 -4.54
C GLN A 113 -4.02 10.11 -3.19
N ASP A 114 -3.72 9.06 -2.40
CA ASP A 114 -4.42 8.77 -1.15
C ASP A 114 -3.79 9.50 0.04
N PHE A 115 -2.46 9.67 0.02
CA PHE A 115 -1.71 10.32 1.10
C PHE A 115 -1.16 11.71 0.74
N ALA A 116 -1.45 12.21 -0.46
CA ALA A 116 -1.07 13.55 -0.95
C ALA A 116 0.44 13.83 -0.88
N ILE A 117 1.28 12.84 -1.20
CA ILE A 117 2.73 12.96 -1.23
C ILE A 117 3.19 13.09 -2.69
N ASP A 118 3.62 14.26 -3.14
CA ASP A 118 3.92 14.53 -4.55
C ASP A 118 5.06 13.70 -5.11
N ALA A 119 6.12 13.49 -4.35
CA ALA A 119 7.32 12.76 -4.76
C ALA A 119 7.69 11.68 -3.72
N PRO A 120 6.88 10.62 -3.57
CA PRO A 120 7.06 9.64 -2.52
C PRO A 120 8.34 8.84 -2.71
N ARG A 121 9.10 8.70 -1.62
CA ARG A 121 10.31 7.86 -1.54
C ARG A 121 9.95 6.52 -0.95
N ILE A 122 10.15 5.45 -1.70
CA ILE A 122 9.81 4.09 -1.30
C ILE A 122 11.09 3.31 -1.04
N ALA A 123 11.26 2.83 0.20
CA ALA A 123 12.29 1.86 0.52
C ALA A 123 11.81 0.47 0.14
N VAL A 124 12.65 -0.33 -0.51
CA VAL A 124 12.37 -1.72 -0.86
C VAL A 124 13.30 -2.62 -0.08
N LEU A 125 12.74 -3.56 0.67
CA LEU A 125 13.53 -4.52 1.44
C LEU A 125 14.06 -5.63 0.54
N SER A 126 15.19 -6.22 0.92
CA SER A 126 15.69 -7.44 0.30
C SER A 126 14.83 -8.65 0.67
N LEU A 127 14.90 -9.71 -0.10
CA LEU A 127 14.32 -11.00 0.26
C LEU A 127 15.22 -11.77 1.22
N ASN A 128 16.51 -11.82 0.87
CA ASN A 128 17.50 -12.62 1.59
C ASN A 128 18.23 -11.80 2.65
N PRO A 129 18.80 -12.47 3.69
CA PRO A 129 19.68 -11.83 4.64
C PRO A 129 20.83 -11.09 3.95
N HIS A 130 21.26 -9.96 4.51
CA HIS A 130 22.35 -9.15 3.98
C HIS A 130 22.19 -8.76 2.50
N ALA A 131 20.96 -8.67 2.02
CA ALA A 131 20.65 -8.41 0.61
C ALA A 131 21.31 -9.41 -0.36
N GLY A 132 21.35 -10.70 0.02
CA GLY A 132 21.91 -11.78 -0.78
C GLY A 132 23.43 -11.94 -0.70
N ASP A 133 24.14 -11.01 -0.07
CA ASP A 133 25.61 -11.06 0.12
C ASP A 133 26.35 -11.41 -1.18
N GLU A 134 26.17 -10.55 -2.22
CA GLU A 134 26.73 -10.72 -3.56
C GLU A 134 26.39 -12.09 -4.20
N GLY A 135 25.20 -12.60 -3.93
CA GLY A 135 24.70 -13.88 -4.46
C GLY A 135 25.07 -15.10 -3.64
N LEU A 136 25.79 -14.96 -2.53
CA LEU A 136 26.16 -16.06 -1.65
C LEU A 136 24.95 -16.65 -0.91
N LEU A 137 24.01 -15.79 -0.50
CA LEU A 137 22.80 -16.16 0.27
C LEU A 137 21.51 -16.15 -0.56
N GLY A 138 21.63 -16.11 -1.87
CA GLY A 138 20.54 -16.07 -2.83
C GLY A 138 20.82 -15.05 -3.93
N LYS A 139 20.15 -15.18 -5.05
CA LYS A 139 20.36 -14.32 -6.24
C LYS A 139 19.15 -13.47 -6.57
N GLU A 140 18.10 -13.55 -5.80
CA GLU A 140 16.83 -12.86 -6.05
C GLU A 140 17.02 -11.34 -6.06
N GLU A 141 17.97 -10.83 -5.27
CA GLU A 141 18.32 -9.41 -5.27
C GLU A 141 18.91 -8.99 -6.61
N GLU A 142 19.88 -9.73 -7.13
CA GLU A 142 20.59 -9.42 -8.37
C GLU A 142 19.75 -9.70 -9.61
N GLU A 143 19.02 -10.82 -9.61
CA GLU A 143 18.31 -11.31 -10.79
C GLU A 143 16.87 -10.75 -10.90
N ILE A 144 16.25 -10.34 -9.79
CA ILE A 144 14.83 -9.94 -9.75
C ILE A 144 14.66 -8.54 -9.19
N ILE A 145 15.10 -8.27 -7.93
CA ILE A 145 14.72 -7.05 -7.21
C ILE A 145 15.43 -5.83 -7.82
N ILE A 146 16.75 -5.87 -7.98
CA ILE A 146 17.53 -4.76 -8.57
C ILE A 146 17.06 -4.43 -9.99
N PRO A 147 16.83 -5.39 -10.89
CA PRO A 147 16.24 -5.11 -12.21
C PRO A 147 14.87 -4.43 -12.14
N ALA A 148 13.97 -4.85 -11.21
CA ALA A 148 12.68 -4.21 -11.02
C ALA A 148 12.85 -2.74 -10.56
N LEU A 149 13.72 -2.48 -9.59
CA LEU A 149 13.98 -1.12 -9.10
C LEU A 149 14.55 -0.20 -10.18
N LYS A 150 15.47 -0.71 -11.02
CA LYS A 150 16.02 0.06 -12.14
C LYS A 150 14.95 0.45 -13.15
N GLU A 151 14.07 -0.48 -13.50
CA GLU A 151 12.97 -0.23 -14.43
C GLU A 151 12.00 0.81 -13.86
N MET A 152 11.59 0.66 -12.58
CA MET A 152 10.66 1.58 -11.95
C MET A 152 11.26 2.97 -11.73
N SER A 153 12.56 3.06 -11.43
CA SER A 153 13.28 4.34 -11.37
C SER A 153 13.33 5.02 -12.74
N ALA A 154 13.54 4.28 -13.83
CA ALA A 154 13.50 4.82 -15.19
C ALA A 154 12.11 5.36 -15.58
N ARG A 155 11.04 4.83 -14.97
CA ARG A 155 9.66 5.33 -15.10
C ARG A 155 9.35 6.51 -14.14
N GLY A 156 10.33 6.97 -13.37
CA GLY A 156 10.19 8.14 -12.48
C GLY A 156 9.63 7.83 -11.10
N ILE A 157 9.65 6.57 -10.65
CA ILE A 157 9.28 6.18 -9.30
C ILE A 157 10.54 6.19 -8.42
N LEU A 158 10.49 6.95 -7.33
CA LEU A 158 11.60 7.06 -6.38
C LEU A 158 11.63 5.85 -5.45
N CYS A 159 12.22 4.76 -5.91
CA CYS A 159 12.38 3.52 -5.15
C CYS A 159 13.87 3.23 -4.91
N TYR A 160 14.19 2.81 -3.69
CA TYR A 160 15.57 2.65 -3.19
C TYR A 160 15.72 1.30 -2.51
N GLY A 161 16.89 0.69 -2.64
CA GLY A 161 17.21 -0.62 -2.07
C GLY A 161 17.88 -1.54 -3.09
N PRO A 162 17.85 -2.86 -2.91
CA PRO A 162 17.22 -3.55 -1.77
C PRO A 162 17.99 -3.38 -0.46
N TYR A 163 17.27 -3.13 0.63
CA TYR A 163 17.86 -2.96 1.97
C TYR A 163 17.72 -4.24 2.79
N PRO A 164 18.76 -4.70 3.51
CA PRO A 164 18.63 -5.76 4.51
C PRO A 164 17.60 -5.37 5.57
N ALA A 165 16.56 -6.20 5.75
CA ALA A 165 15.38 -5.84 6.53
C ALA A 165 15.70 -5.56 8.01
N ASP A 166 16.55 -6.37 8.62
CA ASP A 166 16.95 -6.25 10.03
C ASP A 166 17.69 -4.93 10.30
N GLY A 167 18.73 -4.64 9.52
CA GLY A 167 19.50 -3.41 9.64
C GLY A 167 18.68 -2.17 9.32
N PHE A 168 17.83 -2.23 8.29
CA PHE A 168 16.99 -1.11 7.89
C PHE A 168 15.95 -0.75 8.96
N MET A 169 15.26 -1.75 9.50
CA MET A 169 14.28 -1.52 10.57
C MET A 169 14.95 -1.19 11.91
N GLY A 170 16.02 -1.90 12.26
CA GLY A 170 16.72 -1.72 13.54
C GLY A 170 17.41 -0.36 13.69
N SER A 171 17.86 0.24 12.59
CA SER A 171 18.49 1.58 12.58
C SER A 171 17.49 2.74 12.56
N GLY A 172 16.19 2.47 12.36
CA GLY A 172 15.18 3.51 12.20
C GLY A 172 15.20 4.21 10.84
N ASN A 173 15.93 3.67 9.86
CA ASN A 173 16.05 4.27 8.52
C ASN A 173 14.70 4.41 7.80
N PHE A 174 13.68 3.65 8.18
CA PHE A 174 12.34 3.76 7.63
C PHE A 174 11.73 5.17 7.80
N THR A 175 12.17 5.95 8.79
CA THR A 175 11.71 7.33 9.02
C THR A 175 12.12 8.32 7.92
N HIS A 176 13.07 7.95 7.07
CA HIS A 176 13.50 8.77 5.93
C HIS A 176 12.71 8.50 4.64
N PHE A 177 11.74 7.60 4.69
CA PHE A 177 10.93 7.16 3.55
C PHE A 177 9.45 7.37 3.81
N ASP A 178 8.70 7.55 2.74
CA ASP A 178 7.26 7.74 2.80
C ASP A 178 6.51 6.40 2.79
N GLY A 179 7.20 5.33 2.40
CA GLY A 179 6.70 3.96 2.44
C GLY A 179 7.81 2.93 2.35
N VAL A 180 7.55 1.75 2.90
CA VAL A 180 8.44 0.58 2.88
C VAL A 180 7.73 -0.56 2.18
N LEU A 181 8.32 -1.11 1.13
CA LEU A 181 7.84 -2.32 0.45
C LEU A 181 8.62 -3.53 0.94
N ALA A 182 7.97 -4.40 1.69
CA ALA A 182 8.52 -5.66 2.15
C ALA A 182 8.19 -6.80 1.17
N MET A 183 9.07 -7.79 1.06
CA MET A 183 8.90 -8.90 0.13
C MET A 183 7.83 -9.90 0.59
N TYR A 184 7.64 -10.08 1.89
CA TYR A 184 6.66 -11.02 2.42
C TYR A 184 6.07 -10.54 3.75
N HIS A 185 4.99 -11.22 4.14
CA HIS A 185 4.11 -10.83 5.24
C HIS A 185 4.86 -10.51 6.54
N ASP A 186 5.58 -11.47 7.11
CA ASP A 186 6.17 -11.28 8.44
C ASP A 186 7.39 -10.35 8.43
N GLN A 187 8.09 -10.23 7.28
CA GLN A 187 9.17 -9.25 7.12
C GLN A 187 8.70 -7.82 7.35
N GLY A 188 7.51 -7.50 6.84
CA GLY A 188 6.91 -6.17 7.01
C GLY A 188 6.10 -6.04 8.29
N LEU A 189 5.27 -7.05 8.59
CA LEU A 189 4.27 -6.92 9.65
C LEU A 189 4.81 -7.17 11.05
N ALA A 190 5.81 -7.99 11.24
CA ALA A 190 6.38 -8.21 12.58
C ALA A 190 7.00 -6.91 13.15
N PRO A 191 7.90 -6.20 12.43
CA PRO A 191 8.40 -4.92 12.92
C PRO A 191 7.31 -3.84 12.97
N PHE A 192 6.38 -3.80 12.01
CA PHE A 192 5.28 -2.85 12.06
C PHE A 192 4.45 -3.02 13.34
N LYS A 193 4.03 -4.23 13.67
CA LYS A 193 3.21 -4.50 14.85
C LYS A 193 3.97 -4.27 16.15
N ALA A 194 5.27 -4.49 16.18
CA ALA A 194 6.08 -4.18 17.34
C ALA A 194 6.14 -2.67 17.65
N LEU A 195 6.05 -1.83 16.61
CA LEU A 195 6.15 -0.36 16.72
C LEU A 195 4.80 0.36 16.76
N ALA A 196 3.76 -0.23 16.18
CA ALA A 196 2.54 0.49 15.82
C ALA A 196 1.23 -0.28 16.10
N MET A 197 1.24 -1.28 16.99
CA MET A 197 0.08 -2.16 17.20
C MET A 197 -1.17 -1.42 17.71
N ASP A 198 -0.98 -0.41 18.56
CA ASP A 198 -2.08 0.27 19.26
C ASP A 198 -2.97 1.10 18.36
N GLU A 199 -2.39 1.73 17.33
CA GLU A 199 -3.08 2.65 16.42
C GLU A 199 -2.95 2.22 14.95
N GLY A 200 -2.43 1.03 14.70
CA GLY A 200 -2.21 0.52 13.35
C GLY A 200 -3.50 0.42 12.54
N VAL A 201 -3.46 0.88 11.32
CA VAL A 201 -4.54 0.80 10.34
C VAL A 201 -4.11 -0.08 9.19
N ASN A 202 -5.00 -0.93 8.72
CA ASN A 202 -4.87 -1.67 7.46
C ASN A 202 -5.68 -0.93 6.39
N TYR A 203 -4.98 -0.36 5.42
CA TYR A 203 -5.55 0.32 4.27
C TYR A 203 -5.43 -0.55 3.02
N THR A 204 -6.51 -0.64 2.24
CA THR A 204 -6.53 -1.37 0.95
C THR A 204 -6.36 -0.36 -0.19
N ALA A 205 -5.14 -0.24 -0.70
CA ALA A 205 -4.79 0.62 -1.83
C ALA A 205 -5.11 -0.05 -3.18
N GLY A 206 -5.07 0.74 -4.26
CA GLY A 206 -5.22 0.27 -5.64
C GLY A 206 -6.65 0.09 -6.12
N LEU A 207 -7.63 0.06 -5.23
CA LEU A 207 -9.04 -0.10 -5.59
C LEU A 207 -9.76 1.24 -5.75
N PRO A 208 -10.82 1.30 -6.58
CA PRO A 208 -11.69 2.49 -6.66
C PRO A 208 -12.32 2.83 -5.30
N VAL A 209 -12.77 1.82 -4.58
CA VAL A 209 -13.34 1.96 -3.24
C VAL A 209 -12.25 2.24 -2.19
N ILE A 210 -12.53 3.11 -1.25
CA ILE A 210 -11.69 3.34 -0.08
C ILE A 210 -12.12 2.36 1.01
N ARG A 211 -11.19 1.49 1.40
CA ARG A 211 -11.44 0.55 2.49
C ARG A 211 -10.32 0.60 3.52
N THR A 212 -10.70 0.79 4.78
CA THR A 212 -9.81 0.73 5.94
C THR A 212 -10.31 -0.25 6.98
N SER A 213 -9.42 -0.71 7.83
CA SER A 213 -9.75 -1.51 9.01
C SER A 213 -8.67 -1.36 10.08
N PRO A 214 -8.95 -1.69 11.35
CA PRO A 214 -7.91 -1.80 12.35
C PRO A 214 -6.91 -2.91 11.99
N ALA A 215 -5.67 -2.77 12.46
CA ALA A 215 -4.61 -3.74 12.21
C ALA A 215 -4.67 -4.99 13.12
N HIS A 216 -5.52 -4.96 14.16
CA HIS A 216 -5.72 -6.10 15.08
C HIS A 216 -6.76 -7.11 14.56
N GLY A 217 -6.80 -8.29 15.20
CA GLY A 217 -7.80 -9.34 14.93
C GLY A 217 -9.07 -9.20 15.74
N THR A 218 -9.86 -10.28 15.77
CA THR A 218 -11.19 -10.35 16.43
C THR A 218 -11.15 -10.28 17.95
N ALA A 219 -10.00 -10.50 18.59
CA ALA A 219 -9.78 -10.36 20.03
C ALA A 219 -10.88 -11.06 20.91
N TYR A 220 -11.19 -12.32 20.56
CA TYR A 220 -12.21 -13.11 21.31
C TYR A 220 -11.90 -13.27 22.79
N ASP A 221 -10.62 -13.28 23.15
CA ASP A 221 -10.12 -13.43 24.54
C ASP A 221 -10.56 -12.29 25.46
N ILE A 222 -10.78 -11.09 24.92
CA ILE A 222 -11.23 -9.91 25.67
C ILE A 222 -12.67 -9.49 25.37
N ALA A 223 -13.38 -10.23 24.50
CA ALA A 223 -14.75 -9.90 24.12
C ALA A 223 -15.70 -9.89 25.35
N GLY A 224 -16.47 -8.82 25.52
CA GLY A 224 -17.38 -8.62 26.64
C GLY A 224 -16.73 -8.20 27.95
N LYS A 225 -15.41 -8.03 28.02
CA LYS A 225 -14.69 -7.64 29.25
C LYS A 225 -14.48 -6.12 29.40
N GLY A 226 -14.83 -5.33 28.39
CA GLY A 226 -14.62 -3.87 28.41
C GLY A 226 -13.14 -3.45 28.39
N LEU A 227 -12.25 -4.30 27.86
CA LEU A 227 -10.79 -4.06 27.83
C LEU A 227 -10.26 -3.68 26.45
N ALA A 228 -11.09 -3.75 25.40
CA ALA A 228 -10.68 -3.43 24.03
C ALA A 228 -10.44 -1.93 23.91
N SER A 229 -9.31 -1.55 23.27
CA SER A 229 -9.08 -0.17 22.84
C SER A 229 -9.82 0.08 21.51
N GLU A 230 -10.43 1.24 21.40
CA GLU A 230 -11.06 1.70 20.17
C GLU A 230 -10.08 2.46 19.25
N ASP A 231 -8.84 2.70 19.67
CA ASP A 231 -7.91 3.62 18.99
C ASP A 231 -7.63 3.22 17.56
N SER A 232 -7.27 1.97 17.30
CA SER A 232 -7.00 1.47 15.95
C SER A 232 -8.24 1.57 15.02
N PHE A 233 -9.45 1.32 15.56
CA PHE A 233 -10.68 1.49 14.78
C PHE A 233 -11.00 2.97 14.51
N ARG A 234 -10.78 3.84 15.51
CA ARG A 234 -10.92 5.29 15.37
C ARG A 234 -9.95 5.83 14.32
N GLN A 235 -8.69 5.38 14.35
CA GLN A 235 -7.70 5.76 13.34
C GLN A 235 -8.09 5.26 11.93
N ALA A 236 -8.67 4.06 11.82
CA ALA A 236 -9.17 3.56 10.53
C ALA A 236 -10.26 4.49 9.95
N ILE A 237 -11.14 5.04 10.78
CA ILE A 237 -12.15 6.02 10.33
C ILE A 237 -11.48 7.31 9.86
N TYR A 238 -10.51 7.84 10.61
CA TYR A 238 -9.82 9.09 10.24
C TYR A 238 -9.03 8.93 8.93
N VAL A 239 -8.32 7.81 8.77
CA VAL A 239 -7.62 7.50 7.52
C VAL A 239 -8.59 7.42 6.34
N ALA A 240 -9.75 6.79 6.50
CA ALA A 240 -10.75 6.71 5.44
C ALA A 240 -11.24 8.11 5.01
N ILE A 241 -11.49 9.00 5.97
CA ILE A 241 -11.91 10.39 5.72
C ILE A 241 -10.81 11.17 4.99
N ASP A 242 -9.56 11.04 5.45
CA ASP A 242 -8.44 11.78 4.86
C ASP A 242 -8.14 11.30 3.44
N VAL A 243 -8.15 9.99 3.19
CA VAL A 243 -8.01 9.41 1.85
C VAL A 243 -9.14 9.89 0.94
N PHE A 244 -10.37 9.91 1.41
CA PHE A 244 -11.51 10.42 0.63
C PHE A 244 -11.31 11.89 0.22
N ARG A 245 -10.93 12.73 1.16
CA ARG A 245 -10.65 14.16 0.91
C ARG A 245 -9.49 14.35 -0.07
N ASN A 246 -8.42 13.57 0.08
CA ASN A 246 -7.25 13.63 -0.80
C ASN A 246 -7.62 13.20 -2.23
N ARG A 247 -8.37 12.11 -2.41
CA ARG A 247 -8.88 11.68 -3.73
C ARG A 247 -9.78 12.74 -4.39
N LEU A 248 -10.61 13.42 -3.62
CA LEU A 248 -11.42 14.53 -4.15
C LEU A 248 -10.53 15.69 -4.62
N ARG A 249 -9.51 16.06 -3.84
CA ARG A 249 -8.54 17.13 -4.22
C ARG A 249 -7.74 16.75 -5.46
N ASP A 250 -7.23 15.51 -5.51
CA ASP A 250 -6.49 14.98 -6.65
C ASP A 250 -7.36 15.02 -7.92
N LYS A 251 -8.59 14.53 -7.84
CA LYS A 251 -9.57 14.58 -8.95
C LYS A 251 -9.84 16.01 -9.41
N ALA A 252 -10.01 16.95 -8.49
CA ALA A 252 -10.25 18.35 -8.81
C ALA A 252 -9.03 18.99 -9.48
N ALA A 253 -7.82 18.70 -8.99
CA ALA A 253 -6.57 19.21 -9.57
C ALA A 253 -6.32 18.70 -10.99
N HIS A 254 -6.74 17.46 -11.30
CA HIS A 254 -6.58 16.86 -12.62
C HIS A 254 -7.78 17.04 -13.56
N ALA A 255 -8.86 17.70 -13.13
CA ALA A 255 -10.06 17.92 -13.97
C ALA A 255 -9.79 18.80 -15.20
N ASN A 256 -8.90 19.79 -15.06
CA ASN A 256 -8.52 20.70 -16.14
C ASN A 256 -6.99 20.90 -16.16
N PRO A 257 -6.20 19.91 -16.60
CA PRO A 257 -4.76 20.03 -16.60
C PRO A 257 -4.33 21.13 -17.60
N LEU A 258 -3.40 21.99 -17.15
CA LEU A 258 -2.78 22.95 -18.05
C LEU A 258 -2.12 22.21 -19.22
N ARG A 259 -2.41 22.66 -20.45
CA ARG A 259 -1.74 22.12 -21.64
C ARG A 259 -0.25 22.42 -21.53
N LYS A 260 0.60 21.38 -21.66
CA LYS A 260 2.04 21.57 -21.76
C LYS A 260 2.31 22.44 -22.98
N GLN A 261 2.72 23.69 -22.78
CA GLN A 261 3.26 24.50 -23.85
C GLN A 261 4.72 24.07 -24.04
N TYR A 262 4.98 23.36 -25.11
CA TYR A 262 6.34 23.15 -25.59
C TYR A 262 6.78 24.45 -26.26
N TYR A 263 7.55 25.27 -25.54
CA TYR A 263 8.33 26.30 -26.20
C TYR A 263 9.47 25.58 -26.91
N GLU A 264 9.46 25.53 -28.23
CA GLU A 264 10.70 25.29 -28.96
C GLU A 264 11.68 26.37 -28.47
N LYS A 265 12.81 25.94 -27.87
CA LYS A 265 13.93 26.85 -27.65
C LYS A 265 14.29 27.37 -29.01
N ARG A 266 13.93 28.61 -29.33
CA ARG A 266 14.55 29.29 -30.45
C ARG A 266 16.03 29.29 -30.19
N ASP A 267 16.78 28.68 -31.07
CA ASP A 267 18.24 28.81 -31.11
C ASP A 267 18.54 30.20 -31.55
N ASP A 268 18.79 31.11 -30.63
CA ASP A 268 19.16 32.50 -30.88
C ASP A 268 20.69 32.63 -31.10
N SER A 269 21.43 31.53 -31.24
CA SER A 269 22.89 31.54 -31.50
C SER A 269 23.27 32.27 -32.77
N ASP A 270 22.37 32.33 -33.77
CA ASP A 270 22.62 33.11 -35.00
C ASP A 270 22.45 34.62 -34.85
N LYS A 271 21.95 35.11 -33.71
CA LYS A 271 21.73 36.56 -33.48
C LYS A 271 22.91 37.24 -32.76
N LEU A 272 23.86 36.50 -32.24
CA LEU A 272 25.08 37.01 -31.66
C LEU A 272 26.23 36.96 -32.68
N LYS A 273 26.08 37.68 -33.80
CA LYS A 273 27.27 38.11 -34.55
C LYS A 273 27.82 39.32 -33.82
N LEU A 274 28.82 39.10 -33.02
CA LEU A 274 29.73 40.16 -32.57
C LEU A 274 30.44 40.70 -33.82
N ASP A 275 30.07 41.91 -34.22
CA ASP A 275 30.84 42.61 -35.24
C ASP A 275 32.27 42.67 -34.74
N SER A 276 33.18 42.14 -35.56
CA SER A 276 34.61 42.24 -35.36
C SER A 276 34.96 43.71 -35.31
N VAL A 277 35.41 44.16 -34.14
CA VAL A 277 36.08 45.47 -34.02
C VAL A 277 37.39 45.34 -34.78
N GLU A 278 37.47 45.95 -35.98
CA GLU A 278 38.75 46.20 -36.66
C GLU A 278 39.51 47.23 -35.82
N GLU A 279 40.55 46.80 -35.17
CA GLU A 279 41.60 47.70 -34.66
C GLU A 279 42.41 48.26 -35.82
N ASP A 280 42.11 49.48 -36.23
CA ASP A 280 43.02 50.28 -37.01
C ASP A 280 44.07 50.94 -36.08
N LEU A 281 45.30 50.55 -36.26
CA LEU A 281 46.53 51.26 -35.85
C LEU A 281 47.30 51.77 -37.08
#